data_f627f220f1978fc1f1389f2e1e410ad8
#
_entry.id   f627f220f1978fc1f1389f2e1e410ad8
#
_cell.length_a   1.000
_cell.length_b   1.000
_cell.length_c   1.000
_cell.angle_alpha   90.00
_cell.angle_beta   90.00
_cell.angle_gamma   90.00
#
_symmetry.space_group_name_H-M   'P 1'
#
loop_
_entity.id
_entity.type
_entity.pdbx_description
1 polymer ?
#
loop_
_entity_poly.entity_id
_entity_poly.type
_entity_poly.pdbx_seq_one_letter_code
_entity_poly.pdbx_strand_id
1 'polypeptide(L)'
;MSVDKSPVYNVRAIPIEKIQANDYNPNVVAPPEMKLLELSIWEDGFTMPCVCYYDEEEDNYILVDGYHRYQVLKTSKRIYQRENGLLPVVVIDKELSNRMASTIRHNRARGTHNIELMCHIVAELDRAGMSDEWIMKNIGMDRDEVLRLKQISGLADLFANKN
;
A
#
# COMPACT_ATOMS: atom_id res chain seq x y z
N MET A 1 14.31 13.38 6.97
CA MET A 1 15.72 12.97 6.77
C MET A 1 15.89 12.26 5.45
N SER A 2 16.93 12.58 4.72
CA SER A 2 17.31 11.79 3.55
C SER A 2 17.88 10.44 4.00
N VAL A 3 17.67 9.40 3.21
CA VAL A 3 18.27 8.10 3.45
C VAL A 3 19.69 8.08 2.87
N ASP A 4 20.64 7.47 3.55
CA ASP A 4 21.99 7.35 3.08
C ASP A 4 22.08 6.46 1.84
N LYS A 5 21.25 5.44 1.77
CA LYS A 5 21.10 4.55 0.61
C LYS A 5 19.64 4.20 0.40
N SER A 6 19.28 3.99 -0.86
CA SER A 6 17.92 3.52 -1.19
C SER A 6 17.63 2.16 -0.53
N PRO A 7 16.42 1.97 -0.01
CA PRO A 7 16.06 0.71 0.68
C PRO A 7 16.22 -0.54 -0.20
N VAL A 8 16.14 -0.39 -1.52
CA VAL A 8 16.30 -1.51 -2.46
C VAL A 8 17.67 -2.20 -2.36
N TYR A 9 18.69 -1.53 -1.81
CA TYR A 9 20.00 -2.16 -1.61
C TYR A 9 20.06 -3.03 -0.34
N ASN A 10 18.99 -3.08 0.43
CA ASN A 10 18.89 -3.92 1.62
C ASN A 10 17.57 -4.70 1.62
N VAL A 11 17.45 -5.66 0.71
CA VAL A 11 16.29 -6.54 0.64
C VAL A 11 16.39 -7.60 1.72
N ARG A 12 15.33 -7.76 2.49
CA ARG A 12 15.23 -8.74 3.57
C ARG A 12 14.18 -9.79 3.27
N ALA A 13 14.44 -11.02 3.68
CA ALA A 13 13.48 -12.13 3.61
C ALA A 13 12.68 -12.16 4.92
N ILE A 14 11.41 -11.78 4.86
CA ILE A 14 10.54 -11.68 6.04
C ILE A 14 9.46 -12.76 5.97
N PRO A 15 9.26 -13.54 7.06
CA PRO A 15 8.15 -14.51 7.11
C PRO A 15 6.82 -13.81 6.86
N ILE A 16 5.98 -14.38 6.00
CA ILE A 16 4.72 -13.74 5.61
C ILE A 16 3.77 -13.56 6.80
N GLU A 17 3.89 -14.40 7.81
CA GLU A 17 3.10 -14.33 9.03
C GLU A 17 3.38 -13.06 9.85
N LYS A 18 4.55 -12.43 9.63
CA LYS A 18 4.93 -11.16 10.24
C LYS A 18 4.53 -9.94 9.43
N ILE A 19 3.83 -10.13 8.33
CA ILE A 19 3.45 -9.04 7.43
C ILE A 19 1.94 -8.89 7.46
N GLN A 20 1.48 -7.64 7.67
CA GLN A 20 0.08 -7.26 7.56
C GLN A 20 -0.13 -6.37 6.35
N ALA A 21 -1.17 -6.64 5.57
CA ALA A 21 -1.64 -5.71 4.57
C ALA A 21 -2.38 -4.57 5.28
N ASN A 22 -2.16 -3.33 4.84
CA ASN A 22 -2.90 -2.19 5.36
C ASN A 22 -4.22 -2.01 4.62
N ASP A 23 -5.14 -1.25 5.22
CA ASP A 23 -6.45 -0.93 4.64
C ASP A 23 -6.38 0.19 3.58
N TYR A 24 -5.19 0.73 3.33
CA TYR A 24 -4.98 1.89 2.46
C TYR A 24 -4.59 1.51 1.03
N ASN A 25 -4.56 0.23 0.69
CA ASN A 25 -4.16 -0.17 -0.66
C ASN A 25 -5.32 0.02 -1.65
N PRO A 26 -5.28 1.05 -2.52
CA PRO A 26 -6.37 1.34 -3.45
C PRO A 26 -6.35 0.48 -4.71
N ASN A 27 -5.32 -0.33 -4.92
CA ASN A 27 -5.19 -1.14 -6.12
C ASN A 27 -5.97 -2.43 -6.01
N VAL A 28 -6.71 -2.75 -7.08
CA VAL A 28 -7.45 -4.00 -7.23
C VAL A 28 -7.03 -4.64 -8.54
N VAL A 29 -6.65 -5.92 -8.48
CA VAL A 29 -6.30 -6.71 -9.68
C VAL A 29 -7.36 -7.79 -9.86
N ALA A 30 -7.88 -7.90 -11.09
CA ALA A 30 -8.85 -8.92 -11.45
C ALA A 30 -8.24 -10.33 -11.38
N PRO A 31 -9.05 -11.38 -11.11
CA PRO A 31 -8.54 -12.75 -10.99
C PRO A 31 -7.67 -13.24 -12.14
N PRO A 32 -7.95 -12.94 -13.44
CA PRO A 32 -7.07 -13.35 -14.54
C PRO A 32 -5.66 -12.77 -14.44
N GLU A 33 -5.53 -11.50 -14.05
CA GLU A 33 -4.24 -10.84 -13.84
C GLU A 33 -3.48 -11.43 -12.65
N MET A 34 -4.20 -11.85 -11.61
CA MET A 34 -3.59 -12.53 -10.47
C MET A 34 -2.97 -13.88 -10.87
N LYS A 35 -3.62 -14.62 -11.76
CA LYS A 35 -3.07 -15.87 -12.30
C LYS A 35 -1.81 -15.63 -13.12
N LEU A 36 -1.80 -14.59 -13.94
CA LEU A 36 -0.62 -14.21 -14.72
C LEU A 36 0.54 -13.77 -13.83
N LEU A 37 0.25 -13.03 -12.77
CA LEU A 37 1.25 -12.63 -11.80
C LEU A 37 1.84 -13.84 -11.08
N GLU A 38 1.00 -14.78 -10.66
CA GLU A 38 1.44 -16.02 -10.02
C GLU A 38 2.34 -16.83 -10.95
N LEU A 39 1.98 -16.96 -12.21
CA LEU A 39 2.79 -17.66 -13.21
C LEU A 39 4.13 -16.95 -13.42
N SER A 40 4.12 -15.63 -13.53
CA SER A 40 5.34 -14.83 -13.70
C SER A 40 6.31 -15.02 -12.53
N ILE A 41 5.79 -14.98 -11.30
CA ILE A 41 6.61 -15.20 -10.10
C ILE A 41 7.09 -16.65 -10.02
N TRP A 42 6.28 -17.60 -10.45
CA TRP A 42 6.71 -18.99 -10.52
C TRP A 42 7.87 -19.18 -11.48
N GLU A 43 7.78 -18.63 -12.70
CA GLU A 43 8.78 -18.79 -13.76
C GLU A 43 10.06 -18.01 -13.49
N ASP A 44 9.95 -16.76 -13.06
CA ASP A 44 11.08 -15.83 -12.95
C ASP A 44 11.55 -15.60 -11.50
N GLY A 45 10.78 -16.07 -10.51
CA GLY A 45 10.98 -15.71 -9.10
C GLY A 45 10.46 -14.30 -8.80
N PHE A 46 10.62 -13.90 -7.55
CA PHE A 46 10.35 -12.51 -7.16
C PHE A 46 11.48 -11.61 -7.69
N THR A 47 11.15 -10.70 -8.57
CA THR A 47 12.11 -9.75 -9.18
C THR A 47 12.05 -8.36 -8.55
N MET A 48 11.00 -8.08 -7.78
CA MET A 48 10.81 -6.80 -7.10
C MET A 48 10.44 -7.05 -5.64
N PRO A 49 11.12 -6.41 -4.68
CA PRO A 49 10.72 -6.52 -3.28
C PRO A 49 9.43 -5.76 -3.01
N CYS A 50 8.67 -6.21 -2.04
CA CYS A 50 7.58 -5.44 -1.47
C CYS A 50 8.13 -4.35 -0.55
N VAL A 51 7.35 -3.31 -0.29
CA VAL A 51 7.74 -2.19 0.57
C VAL A 51 6.91 -2.24 1.84
N CYS A 52 7.58 -2.25 2.98
CA CYS A 52 6.94 -2.27 4.29
C CYS A 52 7.56 -1.21 5.20
N TYR A 53 6.86 -0.89 6.28
CA TYR A 53 7.47 -0.28 7.45
C TYR A 53 7.32 -1.22 8.65
N TYR A 54 8.23 -1.08 9.61
CA TYR A 54 8.20 -1.88 10.83
C TYR A 54 7.39 -1.20 11.91
N ASP A 55 6.47 -1.94 12.53
CA ASP A 55 5.68 -1.50 13.68
C ASP A 55 6.30 -2.12 14.93
N GLU A 56 6.96 -1.29 15.74
CA GLU A 56 7.65 -1.73 16.96
C GLU A 56 6.69 -2.23 18.03
N GLU A 57 5.50 -1.63 18.12
CA GLU A 57 4.50 -2.01 19.14
C GLU A 57 3.97 -3.41 18.92
N GLU A 58 3.64 -3.75 17.67
CA GLU A 58 3.07 -5.04 17.31
C GLU A 58 4.14 -6.06 16.87
N ASP A 59 5.40 -5.66 16.75
CA ASP A 59 6.51 -6.47 16.24
C ASP A 59 6.15 -7.15 14.91
N ASN A 60 5.63 -6.36 13.98
CA ASN A 60 5.29 -6.82 12.65
C ASN A 60 5.62 -5.78 11.58
N TYR A 61 5.47 -6.16 10.32
CA TYR A 61 5.69 -5.31 9.17
C TYR A 61 4.36 -4.97 8.52
N ILE A 62 4.17 -3.69 8.19
CA ILE A 62 2.95 -3.21 7.53
C ILE A 62 3.26 -2.94 6.07
N LEU A 63 2.50 -3.55 5.19
CA LEU A 63 2.69 -3.47 3.75
C LEU A 63 2.30 -2.08 3.22
N VAL A 64 3.22 -1.44 2.51
CA VAL A 64 3.01 -0.15 1.83
C VAL A 64 2.76 -0.37 0.34
N ASP A 65 3.53 -1.25 -0.29
CA ASP A 65 3.45 -1.55 -1.72
C ASP A 65 3.79 -3.00 -1.98
N GLY A 66 3.16 -3.59 -2.99
CA GLY A 66 3.33 -4.98 -3.36
C GLY A 66 2.23 -5.90 -2.83
N TYR A 67 1.04 -5.37 -2.61
CA TYR A 67 -0.10 -6.15 -2.10
C TYR A 67 -0.39 -7.40 -2.91
N HIS A 68 -0.34 -7.32 -4.24
CA HIS A 68 -0.62 -8.47 -5.11
C HIS A 68 0.48 -9.52 -5.03
N ARG A 69 1.75 -9.12 -4.94
CA ARG A 69 2.87 -10.03 -4.71
C ARG A 69 2.76 -10.74 -3.35
N TYR A 70 2.37 -9.98 -2.33
CA TYR A 70 2.07 -10.52 -1.01
C TYR A 70 0.93 -11.56 -1.08
N GLN A 71 -0.15 -11.25 -1.79
CA GLN A 71 -1.28 -12.17 -1.98
C GLN A 71 -0.86 -13.44 -2.72
N VAL A 72 0.00 -13.34 -3.73
CA VAL A 72 0.52 -14.50 -4.46
C VAL A 72 1.27 -15.44 -3.52
N LEU A 73 2.18 -14.91 -2.71
CA LEU A 73 2.91 -15.75 -1.75
C LEU A 73 1.96 -16.40 -0.73
N LYS A 74 0.97 -15.65 -0.27
CA LYS A 74 0.01 -16.12 0.72
C LYS A 74 -0.91 -17.23 0.19
N THR A 75 -1.31 -17.15 -1.07
CA THR A 75 -2.34 -18.03 -1.66
C THR A 75 -1.79 -19.12 -2.58
N SER A 76 -0.62 -18.92 -3.19
CA SER A 76 -0.01 -19.94 -4.06
C SER A 76 0.81 -20.92 -3.26
N LYS A 77 0.31 -22.14 -3.13
CA LYS A 77 0.97 -23.19 -2.38
C LYS A 77 2.37 -23.51 -2.90
N ARG A 78 2.55 -23.58 -4.23
CA ARG A 78 3.84 -23.90 -4.85
C ARG A 78 4.88 -22.80 -4.63
N ILE A 79 4.48 -21.54 -4.69
CA ILE A 79 5.37 -20.41 -4.45
C ILE A 79 5.71 -20.32 -2.96
N TYR A 80 4.72 -20.46 -2.09
CA TYR A 80 4.95 -20.50 -0.65
C TYR A 80 5.99 -21.55 -0.26
N GLN A 81 5.86 -22.74 -0.81
CA GLN A 81 6.79 -23.85 -0.52
C GLN A 81 8.20 -23.56 -1.07
N ARG A 82 8.30 -23.06 -2.30
CA ARG A 82 9.59 -22.74 -2.90
C ARG A 82 10.33 -21.64 -2.11
N GLU A 83 9.60 -20.62 -1.66
CA GLU A 83 10.17 -19.47 -0.95
C GLU A 83 10.26 -19.68 0.56
N ASN A 84 9.86 -20.85 1.07
CA ASN A 84 9.82 -21.16 2.50
C ASN A 84 8.98 -20.17 3.32
N GLY A 85 7.90 -19.64 2.72
CA GLY A 85 7.02 -18.66 3.36
C GLY A 85 7.64 -17.29 3.55
N LEU A 86 8.76 -16.98 2.88
CA LEU A 86 9.47 -15.71 3.01
C LEU A 86 9.13 -14.77 1.85
N LEU A 87 8.85 -13.52 2.19
CA LEU A 87 8.59 -12.46 1.21
C LEU A 87 9.81 -11.53 1.15
N PRO A 88 10.32 -11.20 -0.06
CA PRO A 88 11.37 -10.20 -0.17
C PRO A 88 10.79 -8.81 0.10
N VAL A 89 11.37 -8.09 1.04
CA VAL A 89 10.85 -6.82 1.56
C VAL A 89 11.98 -5.81 1.70
N VAL A 90 11.71 -4.57 1.36
CA VAL A 90 12.49 -3.41 1.78
C VAL A 90 11.71 -2.63 2.83
N VAL A 91 12.41 -2.09 3.83
CA VAL A 91 11.79 -1.41 4.96
C VAL A 91 12.05 0.09 4.85
N ILE A 92 10.97 0.87 4.91
CA ILE A 92 11.05 2.34 4.95
C ILE A 92 10.74 2.81 6.38
N ASP A 93 11.39 3.91 6.76
CA ASP A 93 11.19 4.52 8.08
C ASP A 93 10.47 5.86 7.91
N LYS A 94 9.19 5.90 8.28
CA LYS A 94 8.35 7.10 8.12
C LYS A 94 7.27 7.17 9.20
N GLU A 95 6.84 8.39 9.52
CA GLU A 95 5.68 8.63 10.36
C GLU A 95 4.39 8.15 9.69
N LEU A 96 3.33 7.91 10.47
CA LEU A 96 2.08 7.31 10.00
C LEU A 96 1.46 8.06 8.81
N SER A 97 1.31 9.38 8.89
CA SER A 97 0.75 10.16 7.79
C SER A 97 1.60 10.09 6.53
N ASN A 98 2.93 10.08 6.66
CA ASN A 98 3.86 9.88 5.55
C ASN A 98 3.80 8.47 4.98
N ARG A 99 3.51 7.45 5.80
CA ARG A 99 3.32 6.06 5.37
C ARG A 99 2.06 5.93 4.52
N MET A 100 0.95 6.54 4.95
CA MET A 100 -0.30 6.58 4.18
C MET A 100 -0.08 7.26 2.83
N ALA A 101 0.57 8.42 2.81
CA ALA A 101 0.90 9.14 1.58
C ALA A 101 1.84 8.32 0.69
N SER A 102 2.80 7.61 1.27
CA SER A 102 3.70 6.73 0.53
C SER A 102 2.95 5.60 -0.17
N THR A 103 2.02 4.95 0.51
CA THR A 103 1.16 3.91 -0.07
C THR A 103 0.41 4.45 -1.29
N ILE A 104 -0.19 5.62 -1.18
CA ILE A 104 -0.95 6.24 -2.26
C ILE A 104 -0.03 6.58 -3.43
N ARG A 105 1.12 7.22 -3.17
CA ARG A 105 2.08 7.58 -4.24
C ARG A 105 2.54 6.37 -5.02
N HIS A 106 2.90 5.28 -4.35
CA HIS A 106 3.32 4.04 -5.00
C HIS A 106 2.21 3.48 -5.89
N ASN A 107 0.98 3.48 -5.41
CA ASN A 107 -0.16 2.94 -6.15
C ASN A 107 -0.57 3.87 -7.30
N ARG A 108 -0.58 5.19 -7.11
CA ARG A 108 -0.91 6.14 -8.19
C ARG A 108 0.12 6.10 -9.32
N ALA A 109 1.40 5.97 -8.99
CA ALA A 109 2.47 5.88 -9.99
C ALA A 109 2.33 4.66 -10.90
N ARG A 110 1.56 3.64 -10.48
CA ARG A 110 1.32 2.42 -11.25
C ARG A 110 0.02 2.43 -12.05
N GLY A 111 -0.81 3.47 -11.93
CA GLY A 111 -2.03 3.65 -12.72
C GLY A 111 -3.32 3.40 -11.96
N THR A 112 -4.04 2.33 -12.24
CA THR A 112 -5.41 2.11 -11.75
C THR A 112 -5.51 2.03 -10.22
N HIS A 113 -6.46 2.75 -9.64
CA HIS A 113 -6.73 2.74 -8.21
C HIS A 113 -8.24 2.88 -7.95
N ASN A 114 -8.67 2.45 -6.77
CA ASN A 114 -10.06 2.48 -6.36
C ASN A 114 -10.42 3.85 -5.78
N ILE A 115 -11.44 4.51 -6.35
CA ILE A 115 -11.87 5.85 -5.95
C ILE A 115 -12.42 5.85 -4.51
N GLU A 116 -13.16 4.82 -4.10
CA GLU A 116 -13.69 4.72 -2.74
C GLU A 116 -12.58 4.68 -1.69
N LEU A 117 -11.55 3.87 -1.93
CA LEU A 117 -10.38 3.80 -1.05
C LEU A 117 -9.61 5.11 -1.06
N MET A 118 -9.51 5.80 -2.20
CA MET A 118 -8.88 7.11 -2.28
C MET A 118 -9.65 8.15 -1.47
N CYS A 119 -10.98 8.15 -1.52
CA CYS A 119 -11.82 9.01 -0.69
C CYS A 119 -11.59 8.76 0.79
N HIS A 120 -11.56 7.50 1.20
CA HIS A 120 -11.31 7.10 2.59
C HIS A 120 -9.95 7.61 3.07
N ILE A 121 -8.91 7.43 2.27
CA ILE A 121 -7.54 7.84 2.62
C ILE A 121 -7.43 9.36 2.74
N VAL A 122 -8.01 10.11 1.81
CA VAL A 122 -8.03 11.59 1.87
C VAL A 122 -8.76 12.04 3.14
N ALA A 123 -9.89 11.40 3.48
CA ALA A 123 -10.62 11.69 4.70
C ALA A 123 -9.79 11.42 5.95
N GLU A 124 -9.06 10.31 6.00
CA GLU A 124 -8.18 9.98 7.13
C GLU A 124 -7.03 10.97 7.28
N LEU A 125 -6.42 11.40 6.18
CA LEU A 125 -5.36 12.42 6.20
C LEU A 125 -5.90 13.77 6.68
N ASP A 126 -7.11 14.13 6.27
CA ASP A 126 -7.79 15.34 6.74
C ASP A 126 -8.05 15.29 8.25
N ARG A 127 -8.57 14.17 8.77
CA ARG A 127 -8.77 13.96 10.20
C ARG A 127 -7.46 13.98 10.99
N ALA A 128 -6.38 13.52 10.38
CA ALA A 128 -5.04 13.57 10.98
C ALA A 128 -4.43 14.98 10.99
N GLY A 129 -5.14 15.98 10.47
CA GLY A 129 -4.71 17.37 10.46
C GLY A 129 -3.83 17.78 9.29
N MET A 130 -3.72 16.95 8.26
CA MET A 130 -2.96 17.29 7.06
C MET A 130 -3.71 18.33 6.23
N SER A 131 -3.02 19.40 5.82
CA SER A 131 -3.62 20.45 4.98
C SER A 131 -3.84 19.96 3.55
N ASP A 132 -4.73 20.66 2.82
CA ASP A 132 -4.94 20.37 1.40
C ASP A 132 -3.65 20.49 0.60
N GLU A 133 -2.83 21.50 0.90
CA GLU A 133 -1.51 21.69 0.27
C GLU A 133 -0.59 20.51 0.52
N TRP A 134 -0.58 19.99 1.75
CA TRP A 134 0.21 18.81 2.09
C TRP A 134 -0.24 17.58 1.29
N ILE A 135 -1.56 17.36 1.21
CA ILE A 135 -2.16 16.25 0.44
C ILE A 135 -1.83 16.39 -1.04
N MET A 136 -2.00 17.58 -1.61
CA MET A 136 -1.68 17.86 -3.02
C MET A 136 -0.22 17.54 -3.33
N LYS A 137 0.70 18.00 -2.48
CA LYS A 137 2.13 17.83 -2.68
C LYS A 137 2.57 16.37 -2.50
N ASN A 138 2.09 15.70 -1.46
CA ASN A 138 2.59 14.37 -1.08
C ASN A 138 1.88 13.22 -1.77
N ILE A 139 0.66 13.43 -2.27
CA ILE A 139 -0.12 12.40 -2.96
C ILE A 139 -0.16 12.64 -4.47
N GLY A 140 0.16 13.86 -4.92
CA GLY A 140 0.16 14.20 -6.34
C GLY A 140 -1.24 14.45 -6.90
N MET A 141 -2.12 15.05 -6.11
CA MET A 141 -3.45 15.50 -6.53
C MET A 141 -3.47 17.01 -6.76
N ASP A 142 -4.33 17.47 -7.66
CA ASP A 142 -4.66 18.89 -7.74
C ASP A 142 -5.73 19.28 -6.71
N ARG A 143 -5.96 20.58 -6.55
CA ARG A 143 -6.91 21.10 -5.57
C ARG A 143 -8.34 20.63 -5.82
N ASP A 144 -8.76 20.60 -7.06
CA ASP A 144 -10.12 20.19 -7.42
C ASP A 144 -10.36 18.72 -7.12
N GLU A 145 -9.37 17.87 -7.35
CA GLU A 145 -9.43 16.45 -7.03
C GLU A 145 -9.54 16.21 -5.52
N VAL A 146 -8.73 16.91 -4.71
CA VAL A 146 -8.80 16.83 -3.24
C VAL A 146 -10.17 17.28 -2.74
N LEU A 147 -10.67 18.41 -3.22
CA LEU A 147 -12.00 18.91 -2.85
C LEU A 147 -13.11 17.94 -3.22
N ARG A 148 -13.06 17.37 -4.41
CA ARG A 148 -14.05 16.41 -4.88
C ARG A 148 -14.07 15.16 -3.99
N LEU A 149 -12.90 14.61 -3.65
CA LEU A 149 -12.80 13.43 -2.79
C LEU A 149 -13.31 13.72 -1.38
N LYS A 150 -13.03 14.90 -0.84
CA LYS A 150 -13.57 15.34 0.44
C LYS A 150 -15.09 15.51 0.41
N GLN A 151 -15.65 16.05 -0.67
CA GLN A 151 -17.10 16.17 -0.84
C GLN A 151 -17.79 14.82 -0.90
N ILE A 152 -17.25 13.87 -1.65
CA ILE A 152 -17.79 12.51 -1.73
C ILE A 152 -17.76 11.85 -0.35
N SER A 153 -16.66 11.96 0.37
CA SER A 153 -16.51 11.45 1.74
C SER A 153 -17.52 12.11 2.70
N GLY A 154 -17.65 13.43 2.64
CA GLY A 154 -18.59 14.18 3.48
C GLY A 154 -20.04 13.81 3.22
N LEU A 155 -20.43 13.59 1.98
CA LEU A 155 -21.77 13.12 1.63
C LEU A 155 -22.03 11.71 2.18
N ALA A 156 -21.07 10.82 2.07
CA ALA A 156 -21.18 9.46 2.62
C ALA A 156 -21.41 9.50 4.14
N ASP A 157 -20.66 10.34 4.85
CA ASP A 157 -20.81 10.51 6.31
C ASP A 157 -22.19 11.07 6.68
N LEU A 158 -22.73 12.00 5.90
CA LEU A 158 -24.07 12.55 6.11
C LEU A 158 -25.17 11.48 5.95
N PHE A 159 -25.02 10.57 5.00
CA PHE A 159 -25.98 9.49 4.80
C PHE A 159 -25.83 8.38 5.84
N ALA A 160 -24.63 8.09 6.30
CA ALA A 160 -24.37 7.09 7.33
C ALA A 160 -24.98 7.48 8.70
N ASN A 161 -25.05 8.76 9.01
CA ASN A 161 -25.59 9.29 10.27
C ASN A 161 -27.13 9.44 10.30
N LYS A 162 -27.82 9.06 9.23
CA LYS A 162 -29.29 9.15 9.14
C LYS A 162 -30.03 7.83 9.41
N ASN A 163 -29.34 6.79 9.80
CA ASN A 163 -29.94 5.50 10.14
C ASN A 163 -29.94 5.27 11.65
#